data_305d53c54c59b6f8ad0d9660a7a1c67f
#
_entry.id   305d53c54c59b6f8ad0d9660a7a1c67f
#
_cell.length_a   1.000
_cell.length_b   1.000
_cell.length_c   1.000
_cell.angle_alpha   90.00
_cell.angle_beta   90.00
_cell.angle_gamma   90.00
#
_symmetry.space_group_name_H-M   'P 1'
#
loop_
_entity.id
_entity.type
_entity.pdbx_description
1 polymer ?
#
loop_
_entity_poly.entity_id
_entity_poly.type
_entity_poly.pdbx_seq_one_letter_code
_entity_poly.pdbx_strand_id
1 'polypeptide(L)'
;MVIKTMFVLMLFLNGNLIEFMGHHEKDGEWVEMGVPGCLAMKRTLSRNGWKDNVDTNTRYACEKHEVEVENNWEGREVVRKILD
;
A
#
# COMPACT_ATOMS: atom_id res chain seq x y z
N MET A 1 17.01 0.47 -10.39
CA MET A 1 15.54 0.50 -10.55
C MET A 1 15.03 -0.89 -10.88
N VAL A 2 14.07 -1.39 -10.12
CA VAL A 2 13.46 -2.71 -10.33
C VAL A 2 11.96 -2.52 -10.52
N ILE A 3 11.42 -3.23 -11.51
CA ILE A 3 9.98 -3.20 -11.79
C ILE A 3 9.40 -4.55 -11.37
N LYS A 4 8.34 -4.52 -10.59
CA LYS A 4 7.62 -5.71 -10.12
C LYS A 4 6.13 -5.54 -10.30
N THR A 5 5.43 -6.66 -10.39
CA THR A 5 3.97 -6.68 -10.29
C THR A 5 3.62 -7.17 -8.88
N MET A 6 2.91 -6.36 -8.12
CA MET A 6 2.58 -6.69 -6.73
C MET A 6 1.30 -6.00 -6.28
N PHE A 7 0.72 -6.49 -5.19
CA PHE A 7 -0.44 -5.84 -4.59
C PHE A 7 -0.01 -4.63 -3.79
N VAL A 8 -0.75 -3.54 -3.95
CA VAL A 8 -0.50 -2.27 -3.26
C VAL A 8 -1.77 -1.83 -2.55
N LEU A 9 -1.59 -1.33 -1.33
CA LEU A 9 -2.65 -0.63 -0.62
C LEU A 9 -2.57 0.83 -1.00
N MET A 10 -3.66 1.35 -1.57
CA MET A 10 -3.71 2.74 -2.06
C MET A 10 -4.73 3.54 -1.29
N LEU A 11 -4.39 4.78 -0.96
CA LEU A 11 -5.31 5.73 -0.34
C LEU A 11 -5.69 6.79 -1.35
N PHE A 12 -6.99 6.91 -1.60
CA PHE A 12 -7.55 7.92 -2.48
C PHE A 12 -8.33 8.97 -1.68
N LEU A 13 -8.15 10.22 -2.02
CA LEU A 13 -8.92 11.33 -1.47
C LEU A 13 -9.48 12.14 -2.64
N ASN A 14 -10.80 12.27 -2.71
CA ASN A 14 -11.50 12.96 -3.81
C ASN A 14 -11.11 12.40 -5.19
N GLY A 15 -10.91 11.07 -5.27
CA GLY A 15 -10.53 10.40 -6.51
C GLY A 15 -9.04 10.49 -6.86
N ASN A 16 -8.25 11.19 -6.06
CA ASN A 16 -6.81 11.33 -6.29
C ASN A 16 -6.03 10.38 -5.41
N LEU A 17 -5.05 9.69 -6.00
CA LEU A 17 -4.13 8.85 -5.25
C LEU A 17 -3.17 9.74 -4.47
N ILE A 18 -3.21 9.65 -3.14
CA ILE A 18 -2.35 10.47 -2.29
C ILE A 18 -1.28 9.67 -1.57
N GLU A 19 -1.48 8.37 -1.40
CA GLU A 19 -0.50 7.53 -0.71
C GLU A 19 -0.67 6.07 -1.12
N PHE A 20 0.42 5.32 -1.07
CA PHE A 20 0.40 3.90 -1.38
C PHE A 20 1.52 3.17 -0.64
N MET A 21 1.30 1.87 -0.36
CA MET A 21 2.33 1.01 0.21
C MET A 21 2.16 -0.41 -0.31
N GLY A 22 3.26 -1.12 -0.50
CA GLY A 22 3.25 -2.50 -0.96
C GLY A 22 3.92 -3.48 0.01
N HIS A 23 4.47 -2.97 1.09
CA HIS A 23 5.23 -3.77 2.06
C HIS A 23 4.77 -3.49 3.48
N HIS A 24 4.98 -4.46 4.37
CA HIS A 24 4.73 -4.28 5.78
C HIS A 24 5.70 -5.15 6.60
N GLU A 25 5.77 -4.90 7.88
CA GLU A 25 6.53 -5.73 8.80
C GLU A 25 5.64 -6.86 9.31
N LYS A 26 6.13 -8.11 9.17
CA LYS A 26 5.42 -9.29 9.64
C LYS A 26 6.41 -10.18 10.36
N ASP A 27 6.15 -10.48 11.62
CA ASP A 27 7.01 -11.33 12.46
C ASP A 27 8.47 -10.89 12.45
N GLY A 28 8.69 -9.56 12.47
CA GLY A 28 10.03 -8.99 12.46
C GLY A 28 10.68 -8.91 11.09
N GLU A 29 9.97 -9.29 10.03
CA GLU A 29 10.49 -9.28 8.66
C GLU A 29 9.76 -8.27 7.80
N TRP A 30 10.50 -7.62 6.89
CA TRP A 30 9.94 -6.70 5.92
C TRP A 30 9.58 -7.48 4.66
N VAL A 31 8.29 -7.58 4.37
CA VAL A 31 7.78 -8.43 3.28
C VAL A 31 6.76 -7.70 2.42
N GLU A 32 6.55 -8.20 1.21
CA GLU A 32 5.47 -7.73 0.36
C GLU A 32 4.13 -8.14 0.97
N MET A 33 3.15 -7.25 0.93
CA MET A 33 1.86 -7.49 1.56
C MET A 33 1.10 -8.67 0.95
N GLY A 34 1.05 -8.75 -0.38
CA GLY A 34 0.14 -9.66 -1.03
C GLY A 34 -1.32 -9.32 -0.71
N VAL A 35 -2.27 -10.14 -1.19
CA VAL A 35 -3.70 -9.91 -0.92
C VAL A 35 -4.01 -10.02 0.57
N PRO A 36 -3.59 -11.10 1.28
CA PRO A 36 -3.92 -11.23 2.70
C PRO A 36 -3.33 -10.09 3.55
N GLY A 37 -2.09 -9.70 3.27
CA GLY A 37 -1.44 -8.61 4.01
C GLY A 37 -2.08 -7.26 3.76
N CYS A 38 -2.45 -6.99 2.52
CA CYS A 38 -3.12 -5.75 2.16
C CYS A 38 -4.48 -5.63 2.87
N LEU A 39 -5.28 -6.69 2.86
CA LEU A 39 -6.58 -6.71 3.54
C LEU A 39 -6.42 -6.60 5.05
N ALA A 40 -5.41 -7.25 5.63
CA ALA A 40 -5.13 -7.15 7.06
C ALA A 40 -4.74 -5.73 7.45
N MET A 41 -3.91 -5.07 6.65
CA MET A 41 -3.52 -3.69 6.89
C MET A 41 -4.71 -2.74 6.77
N LYS A 42 -5.58 -2.97 5.79
CA LYS A 42 -6.80 -2.19 5.63
C LYS A 42 -7.70 -2.29 6.87
N ARG A 43 -7.83 -3.48 7.44
CA ARG A 43 -8.58 -3.69 8.69
C ARG A 43 -7.92 -2.99 9.87
N THR A 44 -6.60 -3.05 9.97
CA THR A 44 -5.85 -2.38 11.04
C THR A 44 -6.05 -0.87 10.97
N LEU A 45 -5.95 -0.30 9.77
CA LEU A 45 -6.18 1.13 9.57
C LEU A 45 -7.63 1.52 9.91
N SER A 46 -8.58 0.68 9.53
CA SER A 46 -9.99 0.90 9.84
C SER A 46 -10.23 0.96 11.36
N ARG A 47 -9.60 0.06 12.12
CA ARG A 47 -9.71 0.06 13.58
C ARG A 47 -9.12 1.32 14.22
N ASN A 48 -8.16 1.95 13.56
CA ASN A 48 -7.54 3.19 14.02
C ASN A 48 -8.24 4.44 13.47
N GLY A 49 -9.42 4.28 12.87
CA GLY A 49 -10.18 5.41 12.33
C GLY A 49 -9.87 5.77 10.88
N TRP A 50 -8.93 5.09 10.26
CA TRP A 50 -8.56 5.31 8.85
C TRP A 50 -9.34 4.37 7.96
N LYS A 51 -10.61 4.65 7.75
CA LYS A 51 -11.52 3.80 6.97
C LYS A 51 -12.15 4.59 5.82
N ASP A 52 -12.75 3.86 4.89
CA ASP A 52 -13.50 4.47 3.81
C ASP A 52 -14.54 5.41 4.41
N ASN A 53 -14.64 6.62 3.90
CA ASN A 53 -15.55 7.62 4.39
C ASN A 53 -16.17 8.38 3.23
N VAL A 54 -17.48 8.23 3.08
CA VAL A 54 -18.24 8.88 1.99
C VAL A 54 -18.22 10.40 2.14
N ASP A 55 -18.33 10.90 3.38
CA ASP A 55 -18.39 12.34 3.65
C ASP A 55 -17.10 13.07 3.27
N THR A 56 -15.94 12.43 3.52
CA THR A 56 -14.65 12.98 3.16
C THR A 56 -14.15 12.47 1.81
N ASN A 57 -14.91 11.58 1.16
CA ASN A 57 -14.55 10.94 -0.09
C ASN A 57 -13.17 10.24 0.00
N THR A 58 -12.95 9.56 1.12
CA THR A 58 -11.72 8.81 1.39
C THR A 58 -11.96 7.33 1.06
N ARG A 59 -11.03 6.72 0.34
CA ARG A 59 -11.15 5.31 -0.04
C ARG A 59 -9.80 4.62 -0.01
N TYR A 60 -9.80 3.40 0.52
CA TYR A 60 -8.65 2.50 0.47
C TYR A 60 -8.93 1.37 -0.50
N ALA A 61 -7.94 1.01 -1.28
CA ALA A 61 -8.07 -0.08 -2.23
C ALA A 61 -6.82 -0.98 -2.21
N CYS A 62 -7.05 -2.29 -2.32
CA CYS A 62 -5.98 -3.28 -2.50
C CYS A 62 -6.02 -3.73 -3.95
N GLU A 63 -5.08 -3.30 -4.75
CA GLU A 63 -5.03 -3.60 -6.18
C GLU A 63 -3.65 -4.08 -6.60
N LYS A 64 -3.64 -4.91 -7.64
CA LYS A 64 -2.40 -5.40 -8.22
C LYS A 64 -1.95 -4.45 -9.32
N HIS A 65 -0.72 -3.96 -9.22
CA HIS A 65 -0.16 -3.01 -10.18
C HIS A 65 1.29 -3.34 -10.49
N GLU A 66 1.72 -2.89 -11.65
CA GLU A 66 3.13 -2.86 -11.97
C GLU A 66 3.73 -1.62 -11.32
N VAL A 67 4.79 -1.83 -10.54
CA VAL A 67 5.38 -0.78 -9.72
C VAL A 67 6.89 -0.74 -9.87
N GLU A 68 7.44 0.43 -9.65
CA GLU A 68 8.87 0.63 -9.52
C GLU A 68 9.24 0.58 -8.05
N VAL A 69 10.19 -0.29 -7.70
CA VAL A 69 10.64 -0.44 -6.32
C VAL A 69 12.12 -0.05 -6.19
N GLU A 70 12.50 0.38 -5.01
CA GLU A 70 13.88 0.71 -4.68
C GLU A 70 14.15 0.40 -3.22
N ASN A 71 15.42 0.31 -2.84
CA ASN A 71 15.80 0.17 -1.44
C ASN A 71 15.91 1.56 -0.85
N ASN A 72 15.30 1.76 0.34
CA ASN A 72 15.42 3.00 1.07
C ASN A 72 16.75 3.03 1.84
N TRP A 73 16.97 4.09 2.61
CA TRP A 73 18.22 4.27 3.39
C TRP A 73 18.44 3.18 4.45
N GLU A 74 17.37 2.47 4.85
CA GLU A 74 17.47 1.34 5.78
C GLU A 74 17.76 0.01 5.07
N GLY A 75 17.86 0.02 3.74
CA GLY A 75 18.05 -1.20 2.96
C GLY A 75 16.76 -1.98 2.73
N ARG A 76 15.61 -1.41 3.06
CA ARG A 76 14.30 -2.05 2.85
C ARG A 76 13.75 -1.68 1.49
N GLU A 77 13.18 -2.68 0.79
CA GLU A 77 12.50 -2.45 -0.47
C GLU A 77 11.20 -1.69 -0.24
N VAL A 78 10.98 -0.62 -0.98
CA VAL A 78 9.74 0.16 -0.92
C VAL A 78 9.24 0.45 -2.32
N VAL A 79 7.91 0.60 -2.45
CA VAL A 79 7.31 1.00 -3.72
C VAL A 79 7.53 2.50 -3.89
N ARG A 80 8.20 2.86 -4.96
CA ARG A 80 8.48 4.26 -5.27
C ARG A 80 7.39 4.89 -6.15
N LYS A 81 6.86 4.10 -7.11
CA LYS A 81 5.95 4.62 -8.11
C LYS A 81 5.07 3.51 -8.66
N ILE A 82 3.81 3.83 -8.92
CA ILE A 82 2.88 2.94 -9.62
C ILE A 82 2.95 3.31 -11.11
N LEU A 83 3.20 2.30 -11.96
CA LEU A 83 3.47 2.52 -13.37
C LEU A 83 2.24 2.37 -14.27
N ASP A 84 1.19 1.69 -13.81
CA ASP A 84 -0.01 1.43 -14.63
C ASP A 84 -1.31 1.96 -14.05
#